data_b0094ca4dd7d207e57c5000aae3dfb28
#
_entry.id   b0094ca4dd7d207e57c5000aae3dfb28
#
_cell.length_a   1.000
_cell.length_b   1.000
_cell.length_c   1.000
_cell.angle_alpha   90.00
_cell.angle_beta   90.00
_cell.angle_gamma   90.00
#
_symmetry.space_group_name_H-M   'P 1'
#
loop_
_entity.id
_entity.type
_entity.pdbx_description
1 polymer ?
#
loop_
_entity_poly.entity_id
_entity_poly.type
_entity_poly.pdbx_seq_one_letter_code
_entity_poly.pdbx_strand_id
1 'polypeptide(L)'
;MTCAAATQRQLSHLTVKKVDLERVTEERPEFPANAYDVILVSFYLHRPLFPWLIEALKPHGVLLYETFTIENYIRHRHPRRWVFCLAPNELLRLTSVLRVLSYDEGEHEGSHGMGSVFTAQLVAQKPGQALSSHGET
;
A
#
# COMPACT_ATOMS: atom_id res chain seq x y z
N MET A 1 -10.54 -6.57 -11.08
CA MET A 1 -10.72 -5.17 -10.66
C MET A 1 -12.17 -4.91 -10.34
N THR A 2 -12.41 -4.10 -9.36
CA THR A 2 -13.73 -3.96 -8.75
C THR A 2 -14.46 -2.66 -9.08
N CYS A 3 -13.99 -1.91 -10.07
CA CYS A 3 -14.61 -0.64 -10.44
C CYS A 3 -16.09 -0.80 -10.79
N ALA A 4 -16.42 -1.88 -11.49
CA ALA A 4 -17.80 -2.13 -11.90
C ALA A 4 -18.73 -2.35 -10.71
N ALA A 5 -18.24 -2.99 -9.65
CA ALA A 5 -19.06 -3.26 -8.47
C ALA A 5 -19.46 -1.95 -7.77
N ALA A 6 -18.53 -1.02 -7.63
CA ALA A 6 -18.84 0.27 -7.03
C ALA A 6 -19.88 1.04 -7.84
N THR A 7 -19.73 1.02 -9.16
CA THR A 7 -20.68 1.69 -10.06
C THR A 7 -22.05 1.08 -9.96
N GLN A 8 -22.13 -0.27 -9.92
CA GLN A 8 -23.42 -0.96 -9.84
C GLN A 8 -24.17 -0.64 -8.55
N ARG A 9 -23.46 -0.46 -7.45
CA ARG A 9 -24.07 -0.14 -6.18
C ARG A 9 -24.49 1.32 -6.07
N GLN A 10 -24.04 2.15 -7.02
CA GLN A 10 -24.44 3.55 -7.08
C GLN A 10 -24.19 4.29 -5.77
N LEU A 11 -23.02 4.07 -5.18
CA LEU A 11 -22.64 4.76 -3.96
C LEU A 11 -22.33 6.21 -4.27
N SER A 12 -23.17 7.11 -3.81
CA SER A 12 -23.11 8.53 -4.19
C SER A 12 -21.85 9.22 -3.69
N HIS A 13 -21.26 8.72 -2.61
CA HIS A 13 -20.03 9.28 -2.02
C HIS A 13 -18.77 8.59 -2.51
N LEU A 14 -18.88 7.67 -3.45
CA LEU A 14 -17.75 6.92 -4.00
C LEU A 14 -17.47 7.37 -5.41
N THR A 15 -16.24 7.74 -5.67
CA THR A 15 -15.77 8.07 -7.01
C THR A 15 -14.82 6.98 -7.49
N VAL A 16 -15.05 6.49 -8.70
CA VAL A 16 -14.20 5.47 -9.32
C VAL A 16 -13.40 6.12 -10.44
N LYS A 17 -12.08 5.93 -10.40
CA LYS A 17 -11.18 6.47 -11.39
C LYS A 17 -10.25 5.37 -11.88
N LYS A 18 -10.16 5.20 -13.20
CA LYS A 18 -9.25 4.23 -13.79
C LYS A 18 -7.90 4.89 -14.03
N VAL A 19 -6.85 4.33 -13.46
CA VAL A 19 -5.49 4.85 -13.58
C VAL A 19 -4.54 3.70 -13.85
N ASP A 20 -3.61 3.90 -14.78
CA ASP A 20 -2.57 2.91 -15.05
C ASP A 20 -1.36 3.22 -14.18
N LEU A 21 -1.29 2.55 -13.04
CA LEU A 21 -0.23 2.79 -12.05
C LEU A 21 1.12 2.25 -12.49
N GLU A 22 1.15 1.34 -13.47
CA GLU A 22 2.41 0.80 -13.98
C GLU A 22 3.22 1.82 -14.76
N ARG A 23 2.59 2.91 -15.16
CA ARG A 23 3.29 3.99 -15.85
C ARG A 23 3.99 4.94 -14.90
N VAL A 24 3.79 4.77 -13.61
CA VAL A 24 4.41 5.64 -12.61
C VAL A 24 5.85 5.19 -12.41
N THR A 25 6.77 5.87 -13.04
CA THR A 25 8.21 5.67 -12.85
C THR A 25 8.86 6.97 -12.40
N GLU A 26 8.78 7.97 -13.24
CA GLU A 26 9.35 9.29 -12.97
C GLU A 26 8.28 10.37 -12.92
N GLU A 27 7.16 10.14 -13.59
CA GLU A 27 6.08 11.12 -13.66
C GLU A 27 5.13 10.96 -12.49
N ARG A 28 4.62 12.08 -12.05
CA ARG A 28 3.64 12.11 -10.98
C ARG A 28 2.34 11.45 -11.44
N PRO A 29 1.79 10.52 -10.63
CA PRO A 29 0.49 9.95 -10.97
C PRO A 29 -0.63 10.99 -10.83
N GLU A 30 -1.79 10.63 -11.36
CA GLU A 30 -2.93 11.53 -11.41
C GLU A 30 -3.72 11.61 -10.11
N PHE A 31 -3.05 11.54 -8.97
CA PHE A 31 -3.73 11.82 -7.71
C PHE A 31 -2.95 12.91 -6.96
N PRO A 32 -3.68 13.79 -6.25
CA PRO A 32 -3.06 14.97 -5.67
C PRO A 32 -2.27 14.66 -4.41
N ALA A 33 -1.35 15.56 -4.07
CA ALA A 33 -0.65 15.51 -2.80
C ALA A 33 -1.56 15.94 -1.66
N ASN A 34 -1.31 15.40 -0.46
CA ASN A 34 -2.01 15.80 0.78
C ASN A 34 -3.53 15.77 0.63
N ALA A 35 -4.04 14.70 0.02
CA ALA A 35 -5.44 14.63 -0.35
C ALA A 35 -6.25 13.59 0.42
N TYR A 36 -5.59 12.58 0.97
CA TYR A 36 -6.32 11.43 1.51
C TYR A 36 -6.01 11.21 2.98
N ASP A 37 -7.04 10.91 3.74
CA ASP A 37 -6.90 10.54 5.15
C ASP A 37 -6.46 9.09 5.30
N VAL A 38 -6.89 8.23 4.38
CA VAL A 38 -6.56 6.81 4.40
C VAL A 38 -6.30 6.35 2.96
N ILE A 39 -5.22 5.62 2.78
CA ILE A 39 -4.95 4.93 1.52
C ILE A 39 -4.83 3.44 1.84
N LEU A 40 -5.56 2.62 1.09
CA LEU A 40 -5.52 1.17 1.23
C LEU A 40 -5.01 0.56 -0.07
N VAL A 41 -3.96 -0.25 0.03
CA VAL A 41 -3.45 -1.01 -1.10
C VAL A 41 -3.39 -2.48 -0.70
N SER A 42 -3.96 -3.35 -1.51
CA SER A 42 -3.92 -4.78 -1.23
C SER A 42 -3.52 -5.56 -2.47
N PHE A 43 -2.56 -6.46 -2.29
CA PHE A 43 -2.10 -7.42 -3.29
C PHE A 43 -1.68 -6.77 -4.61
N TYR A 44 -0.98 -5.64 -4.49
CA TYR A 44 -0.40 -4.93 -5.61
C TYR A 44 0.94 -4.36 -5.18
N LEU A 45 1.99 -4.61 -5.98
CA LEU A 45 3.31 -4.10 -5.68
C LEU A 45 3.91 -3.45 -6.91
N HIS A 46 4.09 -2.15 -6.83
CA HIS A 46 4.81 -1.36 -7.81
C HIS A 46 5.65 -0.36 -7.03
N ARG A 47 6.93 -0.67 -6.90
CA ARG A 47 7.81 0.08 -6.00
C ARG A 47 7.92 1.57 -6.30
N PRO A 48 7.95 2.00 -7.58
CA PRO A 48 8.02 3.43 -7.87
C PRO A 48 6.83 4.23 -7.38
N LEU A 49 5.73 3.55 -7.01
CA LEU A 49 4.52 4.22 -6.55
C LEU A 49 4.63 4.76 -5.12
N PHE A 50 5.51 4.16 -4.29
CA PHE A 50 5.53 4.45 -2.86
C PHE A 50 5.75 5.92 -2.51
N PRO A 51 6.70 6.64 -3.13
CA PRO A 51 6.86 8.06 -2.80
C PRO A 51 5.57 8.86 -3.07
N TRP A 52 4.85 8.49 -4.13
CA TRP A 52 3.62 9.20 -4.49
C TRP A 52 2.46 8.87 -3.56
N LEU A 53 2.39 7.62 -3.09
CA LEU A 53 1.40 7.25 -2.07
C LEU A 53 1.61 8.05 -0.80
N ILE A 54 2.85 8.15 -0.37
CA ILE A 54 3.20 8.89 0.84
C ILE A 54 2.87 10.37 0.67
N GLU A 55 3.19 10.94 -0.49
CA GLU A 55 2.87 12.33 -0.76
C GLU A 55 1.36 12.59 -0.78
N ALA A 56 0.60 11.63 -1.26
CA ALA A 56 -0.85 11.76 -1.37
C ALA A 56 -1.56 11.74 -0.02
N LEU A 57 -0.94 11.19 1.02
CA LEU A 57 -1.50 11.20 2.36
C LEU A 57 -1.47 12.61 2.93
N LYS A 58 -2.56 12.99 3.61
CA LYS A 58 -2.56 14.19 4.45
C LYS A 58 -1.65 13.97 5.65
N PRO A 59 -1.15 15.04 6.29
CA PRO A 59 -0.51 14.90 7.60
C PRO A 59 -1.44 14.12 8.53
N HIS A 60 -0.89 13.14 9.26
CA HIS A 60 -1.61 12.19 10.10
C HIS A 60 -2.46 11.17 9.34
N GLY A 61 -2.44 11.20 8.02
CA GLY A 61 -3.11 10.21 7.20
C GLY A 61 -2.46 8.83 7.36
N VAL A 62 -3.22 7.79 7.08
CA VAL A 62 -2.81 6.42 7.35
C VAL A 62 -2.76 5.61 6.07
N LEU A 63 -1.67 4.87 5.90
CA LEU A 63 -1.50 3.89 4.82
C LEU A 63 -1.73 2.50 5.38
N LEU A 64 -2.64 1.76 4.75
CA LEU A 64 -2.84 0.34 5.01
C LEU A 64 -2.36 -0.41 3.78
N TYR A 65 -1.43 -1.32 3.97
CA TYR A 65 -0.80 -2.00 2.84
C TYR A 65 -0.61 -3.48 3.15
N GLU A 66 -1.06 -4.33 2.24
CA GLU A 66 -0.80 -5.76 2.34
C GLU A 66 -0.47 -6.32 0.97
N THR A 67 0.61 -7.10 0.87
CA THR A 67 0.89 -7.86 -0.34
C THR A 67 1.81 -9.04 -0.02
N PHE A 68 2.01 -9.90 -1.00
CA PHE A 68 2.77 -11.13 -0.82
C PHE A 68 4.26 -10.86 -0.57
N THR A 69 4.86 -11.70 0.28
CA THR A 69 6.30 -11.74 0.47
C THR A 69 6.91 -12.83 -0.40
N ILE A 70 8.24 -12.78 -0.52
CA ILE A 70 8.96 -13.80 -1.30
C ILE A 70 8.68 -15.22 -0.81
N GLU A 71 8.39 -15.37 0.47
CA GLU A 71 8.06 -16.66 1.04
C GLU A 71 6.84 -17.29 0.36
N ASN A 72 5.86 -16.44 0.00
CA ASN A 72 4.68 -16.94 -0.69
C ASN A 72 5.03 -17.48 -2.08
N TYR A 73 5.94 -16.81 -2.77
CA TYR A 73 6.43 -17.31 -4.07
C TYR A 73 7.15 -18.64 -3.90
N ILE A 74 8.00 -18.74 -2.89
CA ILE A 74 8.79 -19.97 -2.67
C ILE A 74 7.85 -21.14 -2.36
N ARG A 75 6.84 -20.91 -1.50
CA ARG A 75 5.95 -21.98 -1.04
C ARG A 75 4.85 -22.33 -2.02
N HIS A 76 4.28 -21.34 -2.69
CA HIS A 76 3.06 -21.49 -3.47
C HIS A 76 3.24 -21.14 -4.94
N ARG A 77 4.40 -20.64 -5.34
CA ARG A 77 4.65 -20.17 -6.70
C ARG A 77 3.63 -19.12 -7.14
N HIS A 78 3.21 -18.29 -6.20
CA HIS A 78 2.25 -17.22 -6.44
C HIS A 78 2.70 -15.97 -5.68
N PRO A 79 2.71 -14.81 -6.33
CA PRO A 79 2.47 -14.57 -7.75
C PRO A 79 3.50 -15.28 -8.63
N ARG A 80 3.25 -15.31 -9.92
CA ARG A 80 4.10 -16.11 -10.83
C ARG A 80 5.56 -15.66 -10.88
N ARG A 81 5.81 -14.39 -10.56
CA ARG A 81 7.15 -13.83 -10.63
C ARG A 81 7.52 -13.30 -9.25
N TRP A 82 8.71 -13.71 -8.80
CA TRP A 82 9.19 -13.29 -7.49
C TRP A 82 9.34 -11.78 -7.36
N VAL A 83 9.52 -11.07 -8.49
CA VAL A 83 9.67 -9.61 -8.48
C VAL A 83 8.43 -8.90 -7.96
N PHE A 84 7.26 -9.56 -8.00
CA PHE A 84 6.03 -9.01 -7.46
C PHE A 84 5.85 -9.34 -5.98
N CYS A 85 6.89 -9.83 -5.33
CA CYS A 85 6.87 -10.15 -3.91
C CYS A 85 7.84 -9.27 -3.14
N LEU A 86 7.49 -8.97 -1.90
CA LEU A 86 8.35 -8.19 -1.01
C LEU A 86 9.47 -9.07 -0.47
N ALA A 87 10.68 -8.52 -0.44
CA ALA A 87 11.78 -9.12 0.31
C ALA A 87 11.53 -8.93 1.81
N PRO A 88 12.23 -9.68 2.68
CA PRO A 88 12.08 -9.48 4.13
C PRO A 88 12.30 -8.02 4.51
N ASN A 89 11.38 -7.48 5.29
CA ASN A 89 11.40 -6.11 5.80
C ASN A 89 11.34 -5.03 4.71
N GLU A 90 11.12 -5.39 3.49
CA GLU A 90 11.14 -4.42 2.39
C GLU A 90 10.03 -3.37 2.53
N LEU A 91 8.85 -3.79 2.96
CA LEU A 91 7.74 -2.83 3.11
C LEU A 91 8.08 -1.76 4.14
N LEU A 92 8.79 -2.13 5.19
CA LEU A 92 9.25 -1.16 6.19
C LEU A 92 10.24 -0.17 5.57
N ARG A 93 11.13 -0.65 4.69
CA ARG A 93 12.09 0.24 4.04
C ARG A 93 11.40 1.18 3.06
N LEU A 94 10.44 0.67 2.30
CA LEU A 94 9.71 1.49 1.31
C LEU A 94 8.88 2.58 1.97
N THR A 95 8.49 2.39 3.23
CA THR A 95 7.69 3.35 3.98
C THR A 95 8.44 3.94 5.17
N SER A 96 9.76 4.01 5.09
CA SER A 96 10.60 4.38 6.23
C SER A 96 10.33 5.78 6.78
N VAL A 97 9.77 6.68 5.96
CA VAL A 97 9.43 8.02 6.42
C VAL A 97 8.09 8.08 7.15
N LEU A 98 7.34 7.00 7.16
CA LEU A 98 6.09 6.92 7.89
C LEU A 98 6.33 6.35 9.28
N ARG A 99 5.43 6.67 10.19
CA ARG A 99 5.44 6.10 11.54
C ARG A 99 4.68 4.79 11.50
N VAL A 100 5.36 3.70 11.81
CA VAL A 100 4.73 2.37 11.82
C VAL A 100 3.84 2.24 13.04
N LEU A 101 2.57 1.96 12.83
CA LEU A 101 1.62 1.72 13.90
C LEU A 101 1.45 0.22 14.15
N SER A 102 1.52 -0.57 13.08
CA SER A 102 1.40 -2.02 13.17
C SER A 102 2.10 -2.64 11.97
N TYR A 103 2.80 -3.74 12.19
CA TYR A 103 3.45 -4.46 11.10
C TYR A 103 3.50 -5.94 11.45
N ASP A 104 3.10 -6.78 10.50
CA ASP A 104 3.11 -8.22 10.67
C ASP A 104 3.52 -8.85 9.35
N GLU A 105 4.69 -9.44 9.33
CA GLU A 105 5.20 -10.13 8.15
C GLU A 105 5.31 -11.61 8.46
N GLY A 106 4.60 -12.44 7.73
CA GLY A 106 4.64 -13.87 7.96
C GLY A 106 3.45 -14.58 7.37
N GLU A 107 3.13 -15.71 7.97
CA GLU A 107 2.02 -16.53 7.51
C GLU A 107 0.71 -15.98 8.05
N HIS A 108 -0.24 -15.82 7.15
CA HIS A 108 -1.59 -15.33 7.48
C HIS A 108 -2.63 -16.20 6.81
N GLU A 109 -3.83 -16.21 7.36
CA GLU A 109 -4.93 -16.93 6.76
C GLU A 109 -5.38 -16.20 5.50
N GLY A 110 -5.43 -16.93 4.38
CA GLY A 110 -5.91 -16.39 3.13
C GLY A 110 -7.44 -16.35 3.10
N SER A 111 -7.96 -15.48 2.24
CA SER A 111 -9.40 -15.38 2.04
C SER A 111 -9.88 -16.35 0.97
N HIS A 112 -11.21 -16.61 0.98
CA HIS A 112 -11.87 -17.39 -0.07
C HIS A 112 -11.28 -18.79 -0.28
N GLY A 113 -10.92 -19.46 0.82
CA GLY A 113 -10.43 -20.83 0.73
C GLY A 113 -9.02 -20.97 0.19
N MET A 114 -8.27 -19.91 0.14
CA MET A 114 -6.89 -19.94 -0.36
C MET A 114 -5.91 -20.65 0.59
N GLY A 115 -6.34 -21.01 1.80
CA GLY A 115 -5.43 -21.53 2.78
C GLY A 115 -4.54 -20.44 3.33
N SER A 116 -3.37 -20.79 3.86
CA SER A 116 -2.47 -19.78 4.40
C SER A 116 -1.63 -19.14 3.30
N VAL A 117 -1.34 -17.87 3.48
CA VAL A 117 -0.51 -17.10 2.56
C VAL A 117 0.57 -16.38 3.37
N PHE A 118 1.64 -15.99 2.71
CA PHE A 118 2.72 -15.25 3.34
C PHE A 118 2.70 -13.82 2.83
N THR A 119 2.33 -12.90 3.71
CA THR A 119 2.17 -11.49 3.37
C THR A 119 2.83 -10.59 4.41
N ALA A 120 3.06 -9.35 4.02
CA ALA A 120 3.40 -8.29 4.95
C ALA A 120 2.18 -7.38 5.06
N GLN A 121 1.77 -7.09 6.30
CA GLN A 121 0.62 -6.24 6.62
C GLN A 121 1.13 -5.04 7.39
N LEU A 122 0.85 -3.85 6.87
CA LEU A 122 1.36 -2.62 7.44
C LEU A 122 0.24 -1.64 7.70
N VAL A 123 0.28 -1.00 8.86
CA VAL A 123 -0.47 0.21 9.15
C VAL A 123 0.55 1.27 9.54
N ALA A 124 0.63 2.35 8.78
CA ALA A 124 1.61 3.39 9.02
C ALA A 124 0.99 4.75 8.83
N GLN A 125 1.49 5.73 9.55
CA GLN A 125 0.91 7.07 9.60
C GLN A 125 1.92 8.10 9.15
N LYS A 126 1.46 9.04 8.33
CA LYS A 126 2.30 10.15 7.92
C LYS A 126 2.46 11.12 9.10
N PRO A 127 3.71 11.45 9.48
CA PRO A 127 3.90 12.39 10.58
C PRO A 127 3.27 13.75 10.27
N GLY A 128 2.80 14.41 11.31
CA GLY A 128 2.28 15.75 11.16
C GLY A 128 3.40 16.73 10.90
N GLN A 129 3.09 17.81 10.23
CA GLN A 129 4.08 18.82 9.87
C GLN A 129 4.75 19.43 11.09
N ALA A 130 4.03 19.50 12.21
CA ALA A 130 4.59 20.08 13.43
C ALA A 130 5.79 19.32 13.96
N LEU A 131 5.88 18.01 13.68
CA LEU A 131 7.00 17.20 14.15
C LEU A 131 8.32 17.64 13.52
N SER A 132 8.31 18.00 12.26
CA SER A 132 9.53 18.39 11.59
C SER A 132 10.05 19.74 12.10
N SER A 133 9.15 20.62 12.50
CA SER A 133 9.55 21.93 13.03
C SER A 133 10.03 21.86 14.47
N HIS A 134 9.81 20.76 15.16
CA HIS A 134 10.26 20.58 16.54
C HIS A 134 11.49 19.70 16.65
N GLY A 135 12.12 19.39 15.55
CA GLY A 135 13.31 18.54 15.57
C GLY A 135 14.46 19.13 16.34
N GLU A 136 14.51 20.42 16.46
CA GLU A 136 15.59 21.13 17.16
C GLU A 136 15.43 21.11 18.68
N THR A 137 14.28 20.77 19.18
CA THR A 137 14.09 20.71 20.61
C THR A 137 14.32 19.31 21.14
#